data_5f38fa056d2cf0f380427a74cc49f654
#
_entry.id   5f38fa056d2cf0f380427a74cc49f654
#
_cell.length_a   1.000
_cell.length_b   1.000
_cell.length_c   1.000
_cell.angle_alpha   90.00
_cell.angle_beta   90.00
_cell.angle_gamma   90.00
#
_symmetry.space_group_name_H-M   'P 1'
#
loop_
_entity.id
_entity.type
_entity.pdbx_description
1 polymer ?
#
loop_
_entity_poly.entity_id
_entity_poly.type
_entity_poly.pdbx_seq_one_letter_code
_entity_poly.pdbx_strand_id
1 'polypeptide(L)'
;DIDHPDIEEFIKWKVTEEQKVASIVTGSKICSNHLKSIMSACHNCEADGESCFEPSKNPALKREIIAARRNEVPENYIQRIIHFAKPGYKSVEFETYNTDWDSEAYVTVSGQNSNNSVRVTDEFLDAVMNDKEWNLVNRTDGSINKTVNAKELWDQVGYSAWACADPGIQFHTTINDWHTCPESGEIRASNPCSEYM
;
A
#
# COMPACT_ATOMS: atom_id res chain seq x y z
N ASP A 1 -1.21 -4.46 -21.26
CA ASP A 1 -1.65 -3.55 -22.35
C ASP A 1 -2.59 -2.49 -21.78
N ILE A 2 -2.52 -1.27 -22.31
CA ILE A 2 -3.27 -0.11 -21.83
C ILE A 2 -4.80 -0.24 -22.00
N ASP A 3 -5.26 -1.17 -22.81
CA ASP A 3 -6.66 -1.48 -23.05
C ASP A 3 -7.20 -2.65 -22.21
N HIS A 4 -6.40 -3.14 -21.21
CA HIS A 4 -6.84 -4.23 -20.33
C HIS A 4 -7.96 -3.78 -19.40
N PRO A 5 -8.98 -4.61 -19.11
CA PRO A 5 -10.08 -4.24 -18.18
C PRO A 5 -9.61 -3.78 -16.80
N ASP A 6 -8.55 -4.40 -16.26
CA ASP A 6 -8.03 -4.12 -14.91
C ASP A 6 -6.88 -3.09 -14.93
N ILE A 7 -6.68 -2.36 -16.02
CA ILE A 7 -5.52 -1.47 -16.18
C ILE A 7 -5.46 -0.37 -15.12
N GLU A 8 -6.60 0.16 -14.70
CA GLU A 8 -6.66 1.23 -13.70
C GLU A 8 -6.15 0.74 -12.32
N GLU A 9 -6.47 -0.51 -11.95
CA GLU A 9 -5.97 -1.14 -10.72
C GLU A 9 -4.49 -1.48 -10.86
N PHE A 10 -4.08 -2.03 -12.00
CA PHE A 10 -2.69 -2.37 -12.28
C PHE A 10 -1.76 -1.16 -12.20
N ILE A 11 -2.15 -0.02 -12.76
CA ILE A 11 -1.39 1.23 -12.70
C ILE A 11 -1.17 1.68 -11.25
N LYS A 12 -2.20 1.57 -10.40
CA LYS A 12 -2.18 2.06 -9.02
C LYS A 12 -1.63 1.04 -8.02
N TRP A 13 -1.42 -0.19 -8.43
CA TRP A 13 -1.14 -1.30 -7.52
C TRP A 13 0.02 -0.99 -6.57
N LYS A 14 1.21 -0.67 -7.08
CA LYS A 14 2.37 -0.39 -6.22
C LYS A 14 2.18 0.83 -5.32
N VAL A 15 1.56 1.89 -5.80
CA VAL A 15 1.22 3.06 -4.98
C VAL A 15 0.35 2.65 -3.80
N THR A 16 -0.65 1.80 -4.03
CA THR A 16 -1.54 1.31 -2.97
C THR A 16 -0.79 0.44 -1.96
N GLU A 17 0.10 -0.44 -2.43
CA GLU A 17 0.89 -1.30 -1.55
C GLU A 17 1.90 -0.50 -0.71
N GLU A 18 2.55 0.51 -1.28
CA GLU A 18 3.41 1.46 -0.53
C GLU A 18 2.64 2.22 0.55
N GLN A 19 1.41 2.64 0.26
CA GLN A 19 0.55 3.27 1.27
C GLN A 19 0.20 2.31 2.41
N LYS A 20 0.02 1.02 2.13
CA LYS A 20 -0.19 -0.01 3.17
C LYS A 20 1.05 -0.15 4.05
N VAL A 21 2.25 -0.18 3.47
CA VAL A 21 3.52 -0.22 4.25
C VAL A 21 3.59 0.97 5.20
N ALA A 22 3.37 2.19 4.70
CA ALA A 22 3.37 3.40 5.53
C ALA A 22 2.35 3.31 6.67
N SER A 23 1.16 2.78 6.41
CA SER A 23 0.09 2.59 7.40
C SER A 23 0.47 1.54 8.45
N ILE A 24 1.05 0.42 8.06
CA ILE A 24 1.52 -0.64 8.96
C ILE A 24 2.62 -0.10 9.88
N VAL A 25 3.62 0.58 9.32
CA VAL A 25 4.73 1.16 10.08
C VAL A 25 4.23 2.18 11.09
N THR A 26 3.41 3.12 10.66
CA THR A 26 2.84 4.17 11.53
C THR A 26 1.94 3.56 12.60
N GLY A 27 1.02 2.67 12.21
CA GLY A 27 0.10 2.01 13.12
C GLY A 27 0.81 1.18 14.19
N SER A 28 1.86 0.44 13.83
CA SER A 28 2.65 -0.35 14.79
C SER A 28 3.31 0.53 15.85
N LYS A 29 3.89 1.67 15.45
CA LYS A 29 4.51 2.63 16.37
C LYS A 29 3.49 3.32 17.28
N ILE A 30 2.34 3.73 16.74
CA ILE A 30 1.24 4.31 17.51
C ILE A 30 0.75 3.31 18.56
N CYS A 31 0.44 2.08 18.15
CA CYS A 31 0.03 1.02 19.07
C CYS A 31 1.07 0.81 20.18
N SER A 32 2.34 0.60 19.83
CA SER A 32 3.42 0.39 20.80
C SER A 32 3.51 1.54 21.82
N ASN A 33 3.44 2.79 21.36
CA ASN A 33 3.56 3.95 22.22
C ASN A 33 2.38 4.05 23.21
N HIS A 34 1.13 3.90 22.74
CA HIS A 34 -0.04 3.95 23.63
C HIS A 34 -0.07 2.80 24.63
N LEU A 35 0.30 1.59 24.19
CA LEU A 35 0.31 0.43 25.08
C LEU A 35 1.40 0.54 26.16
N LYS A 36 2.57 1.11 25.84
CA LYS A 36 3.60 1.46 26.83
C LYS A 36 3.12 2.52 27.80
N SER A 37 2.40 3.55 27.33
CA SER A 37 1.82 4.60 28.20
C SER A 37 0.77 4.03 29.15
N ILE A 38 -0.10 3.14 28.68
CA ILE A 38 -1.09 2.44 29.51
C ILE A 38 -0.40 1.57 30.58
N MET A 39 0.62 0.79 30.20
CA MET A 39 1.41 0.00 31.14
C MET A 39 2.05 0.88 32.23
N SER A 40 2.67 1.98 31.82
CA SER A 40 3.27 2.95 32.74
C SER A 40 2.23 3.57 33.69
N ALA A 41 1.04 3.90 33.19
CA ALA A 41 -0.05 4.46 34.01
C ALA A 41 -0.58 3.46 35.05
N CYS A 42 -0.53 2.16 34.78
CA CYS A 42 -0.88 1.11 35.73
C CYS A 42 0.13 1.04 36.91
N HIS A 43 1.42 1.27 36.63
CA HIS A 43 2.48 1.13 37.65
C HIS A 43 2.85 2.42 38.35
N ASN A 44 2.59 3.59 37.75
CA ASN A 44 2.86 4.90 38.34
C ASN A 44 1.61 5.45 39.04
N CYS A 45 0.87 4.58 39.71
CA CYS A 45 -0.36 4.90 40.43
C CYS A 45 -0.07 5.04 41.93
N GLU A 46 -0.59 6.07 42.56
CA GLU A 46 -0.46 6.33 44.01
C GLU A 46 -1.47 5.54 44.86
N ALA A 47 -2.47 4.92 44.24
CA ALA A 47 -3.46 4.10 44.91
C ALA A 47 -2.93 2.72 45.27
N ASP A 48 -3.53 2.08 46.26
CA ASP A 48 -3.14 0.75 46.70
C ASP A 48 -3.85 -0.37 45.90
N GLY A 49 -3.07 -1.40 45.58
CA GLY A 49 -3.57 -2.69 45.09
C GLY A 49 -4.27 -2.61 43.75
N GLU A 50 -5.40 -3.27 43.61
CA GLU A 50 -6.13 -3.44 42.35
C GLU A 50 -6.72 -2.13 41.76
N SER A 51 -6.83 -1.08 42.60
CA SER A 51 -7.35 0.22 42.17
C SER A 51 -6.54 0.86 41.06
N CYS A 52 -5.25 0.57 40.97
CA CYS A 52 -4.37 1.08 39.92
C CYS A 52 -4.73 0.57 38.51
N PHE A 53 -5.40 -0.58 38.42
CA PHE A 53 -5.81 -1.21 37.16
C PHE A 53 -7.26 -0.90 36.75
N GLU A 54 -7.96 -0.11 37.57
CA GLU A 54 -9.33 0.31 37.30
C GLU A 54 -9.35 1.75 36.75
N PRO A 55 -9.82 1.99 35.51
CA PRO A 55 -9.86 3.34 34.92
C PRO A 55 -10.74 4.33 35.69
N SER A 56 -11.71 3.83 36.46
CA SER A 56 -12.57 4.66 37.33
C SER A 56 -11.83 5.21 38.56
N LYS A 57 -10.80 4.51 39.02
CA LYS A 57 -10.02 4.83 40.23
C LYS A 57 -8.62 5.38 39.89
N ASN A 58 -8.13 5.16 38.66
CA ASN A 58 -6.86 5.66 38.17
C ASN A 58 -7.08 6.67 37.01
N PRO A 59 -7.08 7.99 37.31
CA PRO A 59 -7.32 9.03 36.30
C PRO A 59 -6.26 9.04 35.18
N ALA A 60 -5.00 8.69 35.50
CA ALA A 60 -3.93 8.60 34.50
C ALA A 60 -4.21 7.46 33.51
N LEU A 61 -4.54 6.27 34.01
CA LEU A 61 -4.93 5.13 33.19
C LEU A 61 -6.15 5.45 32.29
N LYS A 62 -7.17 6.10 32.86
CA LYS A 62 -8.36 6.53 32.12
C LYS A 62 -7.99 7.46 30.96
N ARG A 63 -7.11 8.43 31.19
CA ARG A 63 -6.63 9.36 30.14
C ARG A 63 -5.90 8.63 29.02
N GLU A 64 -4.96 7.73 29.35
CA GLU A 64 -4.20 6.98 28.37
C GLU A 64 -5.09 6.02 27.55
N ILE A 65 -6.08 5.37 28.17
CA ILE A 65 -7.07 4.55 27.45
C ILE A 65 -7.87 5.40 26.47
N ILE A 66 -8.35 6.58 26.87
CA ILE A 66 -9.09 7.48 25.99
C ILE A 66 -8.21 7.93 24.82
N ALA A 67 -6.93 8.25 25.07
CA ALA A 67 -5.99 8.63 24.03
C ALA A 67 -5.74 7.48 23.06
N ALA A 68 -5.55 6.27 23.54
CA ALA A 68 -5.37 5.06 22.72
C ALA A 68 -6.60 4.80 21.83
N ARG A 69 -7.81 4.88 22.40
CA ARG A 69 -9.06 4.70 21.63
C ARG A 69 -9.25 5.76 20.55
N ARG A 70 -8.87 7.02 20.80
CA ARG A 70 -8.91 8.09 19.79
C ARG A 70 -7.96 7.86 18.62
N ASN A 71 -6.89 7.10 18.85
CA ASN A 71 -5.93 6.68 17.84
C ASN A 71 -6.20 5.24 17.34
N GLU A 72 -7.42 4.75 17.52
CA GLU A 72 -7.93 3.47 17.00
C GLU A 72 -7.13 2.24 17.46
N VAL A 73 -6.42 2.34 18.59
CA VAL A 73 -5.76 1.17 19.18
C VAL A 73 -6.83 0.14 19.58
N PRO A 74 -6.72 -1.12 19.10
CA PRO A 74 -7.73 -2.13 19.35
C PRO A 74 -7.97 -2.39 20.84
N GLU A 75 -9.23 -2.46 21.25
CA GLU A 75 -9.63 -2.61 22.66
C GLU A 75 -9.05 -3.88 23.30
N ASN A 76 -8.96 -4.96 22.58
CA ASN A 76 -8.35 -6.19 23.08
C ASN A 76 -6.87 -6.03 23.45
N TYR A 77 -6.11 -5.16 22.77
CA TYR A 77 -4.72 -4.85 23.14
C TYR A 77 -4.68 -4.02 24.41
N ILE A 78 -5.56 -3.02 24.55
CA ILE A 78 -5.67 -2.20 25.76
C ILE A 78 -5.96 -3.08 26.97
N GLN A 79 -6.96 -3.95 26.88
CA GLN A 79 -7.34 -4.86 27.95
C GLN A 79 -6.22 -5.87 28.28
N ARG A 80 -5.53 -6.36 27.25
CA ARG A 80 -4.42 -7.30 27.41
C ARG A 80 -3.26 -6.66 28.19
N ILE A 81 -2.94 -5.39 27.93
CA ILE A 81 -1.88 -4.68 28.66
C ILE A 81 -2.25 -4.50 30.13
N ILE A 82 -3.47 -4.09 30.44
CA ILE A 82 -3.94 -3.96 31.82
C ILE A 82 -3.88 -5.32 32.53
N HIS A 83 -4.26 -6.39 31.82
CA HIS A 83 -4.17 -7.75 32.36
C HIS A 83 -2.73 -8.18 32.68
N PHE A 84 -1.76 -7.83 31.82
CA PHE A 84 -0.35 -8.11 32.09
C PHE A 84 0.23 -7.24 33.20
N ALA A 85 -0.25 -6.01 33.38
CA ALA A 85 0.19 -5.15 34.45
C ALA A 85 -0.18 -5.68 35.85
N LYS A 86 -1.34 -6.35 35.99
CA LYS A 86 -1.85 -6.89 37.27
C LYS A 86 -0.89 -7.84 37.98
N PRO A 87 -0.32 -8.88 37.33
CA PRO A 87 0.66 -9.76 37.97
C PRO A 87 2.06 -9.13 38.10
N GLY A 88 2.26 -7.88 37.69
CA GLY A 88 3.51 -7.12 37.89
C GLY A 88 4.43 -7.00 36.69
N TYR A 89 4.00 -7.38 35.48
CA TYR A 89 4.79 -7.09 34.27
C TYR A 89 4.91 -5.59 34.07
N LYS A 90 6.14 -5.08 33.93
CA LYS A 90 6.43 -3.65 33.78
C LYS A 90 6.62 -3.22 32.33
N SER A 91 6.87 -4.15 31.45
CA SER A 91 7.01 -3.90 30.00
C SER A 91 6.48 -5.07 29.20
N VAL A 92 5.97 -4.79 28.04
CA VAL A 92 5.62 -5.76 27.01
C VAL A 92 6.20 -5.22 25.71
N GLU A 93 6.93 -6.05 25.00
CA GLU A 93 7.41 -5.70 23.67
C GLU A 93 6.27 -5.88 22.67
N PHE A 94 6.04 -4.83 21.89
CA PHE A 94 5.21 -4.86 20.70
C PHE A 94 6.10 -4.72 19.50
N GLU A 95 5.93 -5.60 18.55
CA GLU A 95 6.62 -5.54 17.29
C GLU A 95 6.28 -4.23 16.57
N THR A 96 7.31 -3.51 16.15
CA THR A 96 7.17 -2.29 15.38
C THR A 96 7.94 -2.44 14.09
N TYR A 97 7.33 -1.98 13.00
CA TYR A 97 7.93 -2.02 11.68
C TYR A 97 8.65 -0.70 11.36
N ASN A 98 9.55 -0.75 10.41
CA ASN A 98 10.25 0.40 9.87
C ASN A 98 10.07 0.47 8.34
N THR A 99 10.67 1.48 7.71
CA THR A 99 10.59 1.71 6.26
C THR A 99 11.84 1.25 5.52
N ASP A 100 12.70 0.46 6.17
CA ASP A 100 13.86 -0.12 5.51
C ASP A 100 13.42 -1.13 4.45
N TRP A 101 14.13 -1.21 3.35
CA TRP A 101 13.76 -2.03 2.20
C TRP A 101 13.63 -3.54 2.52
N ASP A 102 14.30 -4.01 3.57
CA ASP A 102 14.28 -5.38 4.07
C ASP A 102 13.33 -5.57 5.28
N SER A 103 12.56 -4.53 5.63
CA SER A 103 11.59 -4.58 6.72
C SER A 103 10.49 -5.60 6.45
N GLU A 104 10.06 -6.31 7.50
CA GLU A 104 8.92 -7.23 7.44
C GLU A 104 7.62 -6.56 6.98
N ALA A 105 7.48 -5.24 7.12
CA ALA A 105 6.34 -4.50 6.57
C ALA A 105 6.21 -4.70 5.05
N TYR A 106 7.33 -4.77 4.31
CA TYR A 106 7.33 -5.03 2.87
C TYR A 106 7.01 -6.49 2.51
N VAL A 107 7.25 -7.43 3.41
CA VAL A 107 6.87 -8.84 3.20
C VAL A 107 5.37 -9.05 3.31
N THR A 108 4.66 -8.16 3.99
CA THR A 108 3.19 -8.24 4.19
C THR A 108 2.38 -7.70 3.01
N VAL A 109 3.01 -7.02 2.06
CA VAL A 109 2.38 -6.43 0.87
C VAL A 109 2.79 -7.15 -0.39
N SER A 110 1.99 -7.04 -1.45
CA SER A 110 2.21 -7.78 -2.70
C SER A 110 2.98 -6.98 -3.75
N GLY A 111 3.60 -7.68 -4.71
CA GLY A 111 4.19 -7.08 -5.90
C GLY A 111 5.48 -6.29 -5.68
N GLN A 112 6.14 -6.40 -4.52
CA GLN A 112 7.36 -5.62 -4.23
C GLN A 112 8.57 -6.05 -5.08
N ASN A 113 8.61 -7.33 -5.48
CA ASN A 113 9.68 -7.88 -6.31
C ASN A 113 9.34 -7.90 -7.81
N SER A 114 8.26 -7.26 -8.23
CA SER A 114 7.88 -7.12 -9.63
C SER A 114 8.19 -5.72 -10.16
N ASN A 115 8.71 -5.66 -11.39
CA ASN A 115 8.80 -4.43 -12.17
C ASN A 115 7.68 -4.46 -13.21
N ASN A 116 6.69 -3.59 -13.04
CA ASN A 116 5.52 -3.57 -13.89
C ASN A 116 5.71 -2.57 -15.02
N SER A 117 5.24 -2.93 -16.22
CA SER A 117 5.24 -2.03 -17.37
C SER A 117 3.86 -2.00 -18.01
N VAL A 118 3.45 -0.83 -18.44
CA VAL A 118 2.25 -0.63 -19.26
C VAL A 118 2.68 -0.46 -20.71
N ARG A 119 2.09 -1.26 -21.58
CA ARG A 119 2.34 -1.20 -23.01
C ARG A 119 1.27 -0.35 -23.68
N VAL A 120 1.71 0.71 -24.39
CA VAL A 120 0.85 1.69 -25.07
C VAL A 120 1.05 1.62 -26.59
N THR A 121 -0.02 1.91 -27.34
CA THR A 121 -0.01 2.03 -28.80
C THR A 121 -0.06 3.49 -29.24
N ASP A 122 0.26 3.76 -30.48
CA ASP A 122 0.14 5.11 -31.06
C ASP A 122 -1.30 5.59 -31.07
N GLU A 123 -2.29 4.70 -31.29
CA GLU A 123 -3.71 5.06 -31.21
C GLU A 123 -4.12 5.55 -29.82
N PHE A 124 -3.56 4.93 -28.75
CA PHE A 124 -3.79 5.41 -27.39
C PHE A 124 -3.18 6.78 -27.18
N LEU A 125 -1.94 6.99 -27.64
CA LEU A 125 -1.26 8.28 -27.52
C LEU A 125 -1.99 9.38 -28.30
N ASP A 126 -2.50 9.07 -29.49
CA ASP A 126 -3.37 9.98 -30.25
C ASP A 126 -4.67 10.31 -29.49
N ALA A 127 -5.25 9.32 -28.81
CA ALA A 127 -6.42 9.54 -27.97
C ALA A 127 -6.11 10.47 -26.78
N VAL A 128 -4.93 10.28 -26.14
CA VAL A 128 -4.46 11.18 -25.07
C VAL A 128 -4.26 12.62 -25.56
N MET A 129 -3.58 12.78 -26.70
CA MET A 129 -3.30 14.11 -27.28
C MET A 129 -4.55 14.87 -27.71
N ASN A 130 -5.61 14.16 -28.07
CA ASN A 130 -6.86 14.73 -28.55
C ASN A 130 -8.00 14.65 -27.51
N ASP A 131 -7.70 14.29 -26.26
CA ASP A 131 -8.65 14.18 -25.15
C ASP A 131 -9.88 13.30 -25.49
N LYS A 132 -9.62 12.14 -26.11
CA LYS A 132 -10.64 11.19 -26.56
C LYS A 132 -10.91 10.11 -25.53
N GLU A 133 -12.02 9.42 -25.75
CA GLU A 133 -12.35 8.19 -25.03
C GLU A 133 -11.45 7.03 -25.45
N TRP A 134 -11.21 6.11 -24.52
CA TRP A 134 -10.45 4.87 -24.70
C TRP A 134 -11.24 3.68 -24.16
N ASN A 135 -11.34 2.61 -24.96
CA ASN A 135 -12.07 1.42 -24.59
C ASN A 135 -11.16 0.40 -23.91
N LEU A 136 -11.56 -0.08 -22.76
CA LEU A 136 -10.98 -1.25 -22.10
C LEU A 136 -11.71 -2.49 -22.60
N VAL A 137 -10.94 -3.50 -23.07
CA VAL A 137 -11.47 -4.62 -23.86
C VAL A 137 -11.26 -5.94 -23.13
N ASN A 138 -12.32 -6.72 -23.02
CA ASN A 138 -12.28 -8.06 -22.46
C ASN A 138 -11.41 -8.99 -23.31
N ARG A 139 -10.53 -9.74 -22.66
CA ARG A 139 -9.58 -10.64 -23.36
C ARG A 139 -10.22 -11.94 -23.84
N THR A 140 -11.40 -12.28 -23.33
CA THR A 140 -12.09 -13.53 -23.67
C THR A 140 -12.90 -13.46 -24.97
N ASP A 141 -13.57 -12.32 -25.20
CA ASP A 141 -14.53 -12.16 -26.30
C ASP A 141 -14.35 -10.89 -27.13
N GLY A 142 -13.42 -10.01 -26.73
CA GLY A 142 -13.14 -8.75 -27.41
C GLY A 142 -14.22 -7.68 -27.20
N SER A 143 -15.18 -7.91 -26.33
CA SER A 143 -16.21 -6.91 -26.02
C SER A 143 -15.65 -5.74 -25.20
N ILE A 144 -16.26 -4.56 -25.35
CA ILE A 144 -15.91 -3.39 -24.54
C ILE A 144 -16.42 -3.62 -23.12
N ASN A 145 -15.48 -3.63 -22.16
CA ASN A 145 -15.78 -3.74 -20.75
C ASN A 145 -16.19 -2.37 -20.16
N LYS A 146 -15.35 -1.37 -20.43
CA LYS A 146 -15.50 0.01 -19.91
C LYS A 146 -14.89 0.99 -20.89
N THR A 147 -15.47 2.19 -20.97
CA THR A 147 -14.87 3.32 -21.69
C THR A 147 -14.39 4.34 -20.67
N VAL A 148 -13.16 4.83 -20.82
CA VAL A 148 -12.48 5.80 -19.95
C VAL A 148 -11.94 6.97 -20.78
N ASN A 149 -11.62 8.09 -20.14
CA ASN A 149 -10.90 9.16 -20.81
C ASN A 149 -9.40 8.78 -20.92
N ALA A 150 -8.83 8.84 -22.13
CA ALA A 150 -7.45 8.43 -22.39
C ALA A 150 -6.43 9.29 -21.63
N LYS A 151 -6.68 10.62 -21.56
CA LYS A 151 -5.80 11.56 -20.87
C LYS A 151 -5.80 11.33 -19.35
N GLU A 152 -6.99 11.12 -18.76
CA GLU A 152 -7.09 10.81 -17.33
C GLU A 152 -6.35 9.49 -16.99
N LEU A 153 -6.45 8.49 -17.86
CA LEU A 153 -5.72 7.23 -17.68
C LEU A 153 -4.20 7.44 -17.78
N TRP A 154 -3.75 8.26 -18.74
CA TRP A 154 -2.33 8.63 -18.88
C TRP A 154 -1.81 9.42 -17.67
N ASP A 155 -2.60 10.36 -17.15
CA ASP A 155 -2.25 11.14 -15.95
C ASP A 155 -2.11 10.22 -14.72
N GLN A 156 -2.94 9.16 -14.61
CA GLN A 156 -2.79 8.13 -13.56
C GLN A 156 -1.47 7.37 -13.68
N VAL A 157 -1.04 7.01 -14.91
CA VAL A 157 0.27 6.38 -15.14
C VAL A 157 1.38 7.31 -14.69
N GLY A 158 1.33 8.58 -15.11
CA GLY A 158 2.34 9.58 -14.74
C GLY A 158 2.42 9.79 -13.22
N TYR A 159 1.27 9.87 -12.56
CA TYR A 159 1.22 9.99 -11.09
C TYR A 159 1.85 8.78 -10.39
N SER A 160 1.47 7.57 -10.81
CA SER A 160 1.99 6.33 -10.19
C SER A 160 3.49 6.19 -10.39
N ALA A 161 4.00 6.46 -11.60
CA ALA A 161 5.42 6.45 -11.89
C ALA A 161 6.20 7.49 -11.06
N TRP A 162 5.63 8.67 -10.84
CA TRP A 162 6.22 9.67 -9.96
C TRP A 162 6.22 9.23 -8.49
N ALA A 163 5.12 8.62 -8.02
CA ALA A 163 4.94 8.28 -6.61
C ALA A 163 5.80 7.09 -6.16
N CYS A 164 5.99 6.07 -7.01
CA CYS A 164 6.69 4.82 -6.63
C CYS A 164 7.60 4.25 -7.72
N ALA A 165 7.94 5.02 -8.77
CA ALA A 165 8.77 4.60 -9.91
C ALA A 165 8.19 3.41 -10.71
N ASP A 166 6.89 3.16 -10.62
CA ASP A 166 6.19 2.07 -11.30
C ASP A 166 4.77 2.55 -11.70
N PRO A 167 4.24 2.21 -12.87
CA PRO A 167 4.79 1.34 -13.89
C PRO A 167 5.79 2.04 -14.84
N GLY A 168 6.63 1.24 -15.49
CA GLY A 168 7.36 1.65 -16.68
C GLY A 168 6.44 1.70 -17.91
N ILE A 169 6.90 2.33 -19.00
CA ILE A 169 6.15 2.46 -20.25
C ILE A 169 6.88 1.74 -21.38
N GLN A 170 6.14 0.98 -22.20
CA GLN A 170 6.61 0.37 -23.44
C GLN A 170 5.75 0.86 -24.61
N PHE A 171 6.41 1.41 -25.64
CA PHE A 171 5.76 1.94 -26.82
C PHE A 171 5.62 0.84 -27.86
N HIS A 172 4.48 0.13 -27.84
CA HIS A 172 4.24 -1.08 -28.64
C HIS A 172 4.47 -0.87 -30.15
N THR A 173 3.88 0.19 -30.71
CA THR A 173 3.98 0.49 -32.16
C THR A 173 5.42 0.73 -32.54
N THR A 174 6.11 1.65 -31.85
CA THR A 174 7.51 1.97 -32.13
C THR A 174 8.44 0.76 -31.97
N ILE A 175 8.24 -0.05 -30.92
CA ILE A 175 9.03 -1.27 -30.68
C ILE A 175 8.90 -2.23 -31.85
N ASN A 176 7.69 -2.45 -32.38
CA ASN A 176 7.46 -3.36 -33.48
C ASN A 176 7.85 -2.77 -34.83
N ASP A 177 7.79 -1.47 -35.04
CA ASP A 177 8.33 -0.79 -36.23
C ASP A 177 9.85 -0.95 -36.35
N TRP A 178 10.53 -1.02 -35.22
CA TRP A 178 11.99 -1.23 -35.17
C TRP A 178 12.40 -2.70 -35.05
N HIS A 179 11.44 -3.61 -35.00
CA HIS A 179 11.71 -5.04 -34.88
C HIS A 179 12.44 -5.57 -36.10
N THR A 180 13.63 -6.12 -35.89
CA THR A 180 14.53 -6.56 -36.98
C THR A 180 14.16 -7.92 -37.58
N CYS A 181 13.23 -8.66 -36.98
CA CYS A 181 12.79 -9.98 -37.40
C CYS A 181 11.26 -10.16 -37.35
N PRO A 182 10.48 -9.32 -38.08
CA PRO A 182 9.01 -9.28 -37.93
C PRO A 182 8.31 -10.57 -38.36
N GLU A 183 8.92 -11.36 -39.24
CA GLU A 183 8.40 -12.66 -39.66
C GLU A 183 8.32 -13.71 -38.53
N SER A 184 9.04 -13.49 -37.43
CA SER A 184 8.98 -14.37 -36.26
C SER A 184 7.81 -14.05 -35.32
N GLY A 185 7.09 -12.95 -35.54
CA GLY A 185 5.97 -12.46 -34.75
C GLY A 185 6.23 -11.10 -34.13
N GLU A 186 5.29 -10.63 -33.37
CA GLU A 186 5.40 -9.33 -32.64
C GLU A 186 6.18 -9.46 -31.34
N ILE A 187 6.93 -8.42 -31.00
CA ILE A 187 7.49 -8.22 -29.67
C ILE A 187 6.35 -7.78 -28.74
N ARG A 188 6.04 -8.61 -27.74
CA ARG A 188 4.92 -8.37 -26.82
C ARG A 188 5.32 -8.21 -25.36
N ALA A 189 6.59 -8.46 -25.04
CA ALA A 189 7.12 -8.37 -23.68
C ALA A 189 8.60 -8.00 -23.73
N SER A 190 9.12 -7.65 -22.59
CA SER A 190 10.54 -7.43 -22.32
C SER A 190 10.93 -8.06 -20.99
N ASN A 191 12.22 -8.09 -20.68
CA ASN A 191 12.66 -8.28 -19.31
C ASN A 191 12.31 -7.06 -18.44
N PRO A 192 12.44 -7.14 -17.11
CA PRO A 192 11.96 -6.08 -16.20
C PRO A 192 12.49 -4.67 -16.48
N CYS A 193 13.74 -4.53 -16.86
CA CYS A 193 14.36 -3.22 -17.14
C CYS A 193 14.29 -2.81 -18.62
N SER A 194 13.63 -3.60 -19.47
CA SER A 194 13.41 -3.33 -20.90
C SER A 194 14.68 -3.22 -21.75
N GLU A 195 15.78 -3.82 -21.32
CA GLU A 195 17.01 -3.91 -22.11
C GLU A 195 17.00 -5.04 -23.14
N TYR A 196 16.04 -5.97 -23.04
CA TYR A 196 15.76 -7.02 -24.02
C TYR A 196 14.30 -6.98 -24.46
N MET A 197 14.09 -7.01 -25.74
CA MET A 197 12.79 -6.99 -26.40
C MET A 197 12.60 -8.25 -27.28
#